data_9b328585b409478814614cd7b38b887b
#
_entry.id   9b328585b409478814614cd7b38b887b
#
_cell.length_a   1.000
_cell.length_b   1.000
_cell.length_c   1.000
_cell.angle_alpha   90.00
_cell.angle_beta   90.00
_cell.angle_gamma   90.00
#
_symmetry.space_group_name_H-M   'P 1'
#
loop_
_entity.id
_entity.type
_entity.pdbx_description
1 polymer ?
#
loop_
_entity_poly.entity_id
_entity_poly.type
_entity_poly.pdbx_seq_one_letter_code
_entity_poly.pdbx_strand_id
1 'polypeptide(L)'
;MSAEFKARVLVAEDEEFTLNLLREILAVANFQVEAVTHVADAIAKIGSFDPHAVITDLNFGITGPNGADLLHYIEKEHPWVGKVVLTSHASPALAVPNGMELPAGVTYLVKLDLGSNSDLI
;
A
#
# COMPACT_ATOMS: atom_id res chain seq x y z
N MET A 1 -17.80 -24.28 5.49
CA MET A 1 -17.24 -23.10 6.13
C MET A 1 -16.34 -22.34 5.18
N SER A 2 -16.52 -21.09 5.09
CA SER A 2 -15.63 -20.28 4.28
C SER A 2 -14.26 -20.20 4.92
N ALA A 3 -13.23 -20.07 4.09
CA ALA A 3 -11.90 -19.83 4.59
C ALA A 3 -11.84 -18.49 5.30
N GLU A 4 -11.18 -18.46 6.43
CA GLU A 4 -10.95 -17.20 7.11
C GLU A 4 -9.72 -16.51 6.51
N PHE A 5 -9.84 -15.21 6.28
CA PHE A 5 -8.72 -14.45 5.78
C PHE A 5 -7.74 -14.14 6.92
N LYS A 6 -6.44 -14.15 6.59
CA LYS A 6 -5.39 -13.81 7.55
C LYS A 6 -5.52 -12.36 8.01
N ALA A 7 -5.81 -11.46 7.09
CA ALA A 7 -5.93 -10.04 7.37
C ALA A 7 -6.61 -9.35 6.20
N ARG A 8 -6.97 -8.09 6.40
CA ARG A 8 -7.50 -7.22 5.34
C ARG A 8 -6.40 -6.27 4.91
N VAL A 9 -6.15 -6.20 3.61
CA VAL A 9 -5.11 -5.36 3.03
C VAL A 9 -5.73 -4.45 1.98
N LEU A 10 -5.50 -3.15 2.12
CA LEU A 10 -5.89 -2.17 1.12
C LEU A 10 -4.67 -1.83 0.27
N VAL A 11 -4.81 -1.91 -1.04
CA VAL A 11 -3.74 -1.59 -1.98
C VAL A 11 -4.10 -0.33 -2.75
N ALA A 12 -3.24 0.67 -2.71
CA ALA A 12 -3.40 1.91 -3.45
C ALA A 12 -2.25 2.01 -4.47
N GLU A 13 -2.56 1.77 -5.73
CA GLU A 13 -1.58 1.71 -6.80
C GLU A 13 -2.25 2.09 -8.12
N ASP A 14 -1.70 3.06 -8.85
CA ASP A 14 -2.29 3.53 -10.10
C ASP A 14 -1.82 2.74 -11.34
N GLU A 15 -0.75 1.98 -11.22
CA GLU A 15 -0.29 1.12 -12.31
C GLU A 15 -1.04 -0.21 -12.28
N GLU A 16 -1.85 -0.44 -13.31
CA GLU A 16 -2.77 -1.58 -13.33
C GLU A 16 -2.06 -2.93 -13.22
N PHE A 17 -0.93 -3.09 -13.92
CA PHE A 17 -0.19 -4.35 -13.87
C PHE A 17 0.26 -4.67 -12.44
N THR A 18 0.87 -3.71 -11.77
CA THR A 18 1.34 -3.88 -10.38
C THR A 18 0.18 -4.13 -9.43
N LEU A 19 -0.93 -3.40 -9.61
CA LEU A 19 -2.12 -3.56 -8.79
C LEU A 19 -2.66 -4.99 -8.89
N ASN A 20 -2.81 -5.49 -10.10
CA ASN A 20 -3.34 -6.84 -10.32
C ASN A 20 -2.39 -7.92 -9.80
N LEU A 21 -1.09 -7.72 -9.96
CA LEU A 21 -0.09 -8.64 -9.43
C LEU A 21 -0.17 -8.74 -7.91
N LEU A 22 -0.26 -7.60 -7.23
CA LEU A 22 -0.42 -7.56 -5.77
C LEU A 22 -1.71 -8.26 -5.33
N ARG A 23 -2.81 -7.99 -6.03
CA ARG A 23 -4.09 -8.63 -5.72
C ARG A 23 -3.98 -10.15 -5.79
N GLU A 24 -3.33 -10.67 -6.82
CA GLU A 24 -3.15 -12.11 -6.97
C GLU A 24 -2.27 -12.70 -5.89
N ILE A 25 -1.12 -12.08 -5.62
CA ILE A 25 -0.19 -12.55 -4.61
C ILE A 25 -0.88 -12.61 -3.24
N LEU A 26 -1.57 -11.55 -2.88
CA LEU A 26 -2.23 -11.45 -1.58
C LEU A 26 -3.41 -12.41 -1.49
N ALA A 27 -4.19 -12.56 -2.56
CA ALA A 27 -5.33 -13.48 -2.56
C ALA A 27 -4.87 -14.93 -2.40
N VAL A 28 -3.81 -15.32 -3.10
CA VAL A 28 -3.24 -16.67 -2.98
C VAL A 28 -2.74 -16.92 -1.55
N ALA A 29 -2.20 -15.89 -0.90
CA ALA A 29 -1.75 -15.97 0.49
C ALA A 29 -2.89 -15.90 1.51
N ASN A 30 -4.14 -15.84 1.04
CA ASN A 30 -5.35 -15.84 1.86
C ASN A 30 -5.57 -14.52 2.62
N PHE A 31 -5.23 -13.40 2.01
CA PHE A 31 -5.62 -12.08 2.50
C PHE A 31 -6.87 -11.60 1.79
N GLN A 32 -7.72 -10.86 2.50
CA GLN A 32 -8.82 -10.14 1.90
C GLN A 32 -8.28 -8.82 1.37
N VAL A 33 -8.47 -8.55 0.07
CA VAL A 33 -7.85 -7.42 -0.60
C VAL A 33 -8.89 -6.51 -1.20
N GLU A 34 -8.74 -5.21 -0.93
CA GLU A 34 -9.40 -4.15 -1.69
C GLU A 34 -8.34 -3.34 -2.39
N ALA A 35 -8.60 -2.95 -3.62
CA ALA A 35 -7.62 -2.25 -4.44
C ALA A 35 -8.23 -0.98 -5.02
N VAL A 36 -7.49 0.11 -4.94
CA VAL A 36 -7.90 1.40 -5.47
C VAL A 36 -6.75 2.02 -6.27
N THR A 37 -7.07 2.94 -7.15
CA THR A 37 -6.10 3.58 -8.03
C THR A 37 -5.83 5.03 -7.67
N HIS A 38 -6.52 5.57 -6.68
CA HIS A 38 -6.38 6.97 -6.26
C HIS A 38 -6.33 7.07 -4.75
N VAL A 39 -5.58 8.04 -4.26
CA VAL A 39 -5.44 8.27 -2.81
C VAL A 39 -6.78 8.62 -2.17
N ALA A 40 -7.59 9.44 -2.84
CA ALA A 40 -8.91 9.81 -2.30
C ALA A 40 -9.79 8.58 -2.08
N ASP A 41 -9.76 7.63 -2.99
CA ASP A 41 -10.51 6.38 -2.86
C ASP A 41 -9.98 5.52 -1.72
N ALA A 42 -8.65 5.53 -1.52
CA ALA A 42 -8.04 4.81 -0.41
C ALA A 42 -8.51 5.38 0.93
N ILE A 43 -8.50 6.69 1.06
CA ILE A 43 -8.95 7.36 2.29
C ILE A 43 -10.41 7.01 2.59
N ALA A 44 -11.27 7.07 1.56
CA ALA A 44 -12.68 6.71 1.73
C ALA A 44 -12.86 5.24 2.13
N LYS A 45 -12.00 4.36 1.62
CA LYS A 45 -12.10 2.93 1.84
C LYS A 45 -11.62 2.50 3.21
N ILE A 46 -10.65 3.20 3.79
CA ILE A 46 -10.07 2.83 5.08
C ILE A 46 -11.14 2.71 6.17
N GLY A 47 -12.06 3.67 6.22
CA GLY A 47 -13.09 3.66 7.24
C GLY A 47 -14.07 2.50 7.12
N SER A 48 -14.44 2.12 5.89
CA SER A 48 -15.43 1.05 5.66
C SER A 48 -14.82 -0.33 5.60
N PHE A 49 -13.62 -0.47 5.02
CA PHE A 49 -12.95 -1.77 4.89
C PHE A 49 -12.21 -2.16 6.16
N ASP A 50 -11.77 -1.18 6.94
CA ASP A 50 -11.03 -1.38 8.19
C ASP A 50 -9.80 -2.30 7.97
N PRO A 51 -8.85 -1.89 7.12
CA PRO A 51 -7.72 -2.74 6.80
C PRO A 51 -6.76 -2.88 7.98
N HIS A 52 -6.08 -4.02 8.04
CA HIS A 52 -4.97 -4.22 8.98
C HIS A 52 -3.69 -3.55 8.46
N ALA A 53 -3.56 -3.46 7.13
CA ALA A 53 -2.41 -2.85 6.49
C ALA A 53 -2.82 -2.18 5.19
N VAL A 54 -2.05 -1.16 4.82
CA VAL A 54 -2.20 -0.45 3.54
C VAL A 54 -0.88 -0.52 2.82
N ILE A 55 -0.92 -0.98 1.56
CA ILE A 55 0.23 -0.97 0.66
C ILE A 55 -0.01 0.15 -0.35
N THR A 56 0.89 1.11 -0.44
CA THR A 56 0.73 2.24 -1.35
C THR A 56 2.01 2.55 -2.11
N ASP A 57 1.88 2.94 -3.38
CA ASP A 57 2.92 3.64 -4.09
C ASP A 57 3.04 5.06 -3.52
N LEU A 58 4.19 5.68 -3.67
CA LEU A 58 4.37 7.08 -3.27
C LEU A 58 3.91 8.04 -4.36
N ASN A 59 3.96 7.62 -5.62
CA ASN A 59 3.69 8.50 -6.75
C ASN A 59 2.38 8.12 -7.43
N PHE A 60 1.42 9.05 -7.42
CA PHE A 60 0.11 8.89 -8.07
C PHE A 60 -0.08 9.92 -9.20
N GLY A 61 0.97 10.20 -9.93
CA GLY A 61 0.93 11.18 -10.99
C GLY A 61 1.54 12.51 -10.55
N ILE A 62 1.32 13.53 -11.37
CA ILE A 62 1.97 14.84 -11.19
C ILE A 62 1.18 15.75 -10.26
N THR A 63 -0.14 15.59 -10.24
CA THR A 63 -1.03 16.47 -9.48
C THR A 63 -1.87 15.66 -8.51
N GLY A 64 -2.33 16.31 -7.44
CA GLY A 64 -3.20 15.71 -6.45
C GLY A 64 -2.44 15.00 -5.33
N PRO A 65 -3.18 14.38 -4.40
CA PRO A 65 -2.59 13.65 -3.28
C PRO A 65 -1.75 12.47 -3.76
N ASN A 66 -0.68 12.18 -3.04
CA ASN A 66 0.20 11.05 -3.33
C ASN A 66 0.25 10.08 -2.14
N GLY A 67 1.10 9.06 -2.27
CA GLY A 67 1.22 8.04 -1.23
C GLY A 67 1.70 8.56 0.11
N ALA A 68 2.55 9.59 0.11
CA ALA A 68 3.00 10.20 1.37
C ALA A 68 1.83 10.85 2.10
N ASP A 69 0.95 11.53 1.38
CA ASP A 69 -0.27 12.11 1.97
C ASP A 69 -1.14 11.04 2.59
N LEU A 70 -1.30 9.90 1.91
CA LEU A 70 -2.06 8.77 2.43
C LEU A 70 -1.45 8.23 3.71
N LEU A 71 -0.13 8.07 3.74
CA LEU A 71 0.57 7.54 4.92
C LEU A 71 0.42 8.48 6.12
N HIS A 72 0.52 9.79 5.89
CA HIS A 72 0.31 10.77 6.97
C HIS A 72 -1.13 10.76 7.48
N TYR A 73 -2.11 10.59 6.59
CA TYR A 73 -3.50 10.44 6.99
C TYR A 73 -3.69 9.22 7.87
N ILE A 74 -3.10 8.09 7.49
CA ILE A 74 -3.19 6.85 8.27
C ILE A 74 -2.57 7.05 9.65
N GLU A 75 -1.38 7.64 9.70
CA GLU A 75 -0.70 7.87 10.98
C GLU A 75 -1.53 8.74 11.93
N LYS A 76 -2.22 9.73 11.37
CA LYS A 76 -3.03 10.65 12.17
C LYS A 76 -4.35 10.02 12.62
N GLU A 77 -5.06 9.35 11.71
CA GLU A 77 -6.42 8.92 11.92
C GLU A 77 -6.55 7.42 12.26
N HIS A 78 -5.58 6.61 11.82
CA HIS A 78 -5.62 5.16 11.99
C HIS A 78 -4.21 4.62 12.31
N PRO A 79 -3.58 5.11 13.41
CA PRO A 79 -2.17 4.78 13.66
C PRO A 79 -1.89 3.30 13.89
N TRP A 80 -2.92 2.50 14.15
CA TRP A 80 -2.79 1.06 14.33
C TRP A 80 -2.65 0.29 13.01
N VAL A 81 -2.93 0.94 11.87
CA VAL A 81 -2.85 0.30 10.56
C VAL A 81 -1.39 0.22 10.12
N GLY A 82 -0.96 -0.95 9.65
CA GLY A 82 0.38 -1.14 9.09
C GLY A 82 0.54 -0.36 7.80
N LYS A 83 1.71 0.25 7.62
CA LYS A 83 2.00 1.10 6.46
C LYS A 83 3.13 0.48 5.65
N VAL A 84 2.86 0.17 4.39
CA VAL A 84 3.83 -0.43 3.47
C VAL A 84 3.95 0.44 2.23
N VAL A 85 5.17 0.85 1.91
CA VAL A 85 5.46 1.62 0.70
C VAL A 85 5.96 0.67 -0.38
N LEU A 86 5.33 0.74 -1.54
CA LEU A 86 5.75 0.04 -2.72
C LEU A 86 6.55 1.01 -3.58
N THR A 87 7.77 0.64 -3.95
CA THR A 87 8.65 1.55 -4.68
C THR A 87 9.39 0.82 -5.79
N SER A 88 9.69 1.54 -6.87
CA SER A 88 10.56 1.04 -7.94
C SER A 88 12.03 1.35 -7.67
N HIS A 89 12.36 2.05 -6.58
CA HIS A 89 13.74 2.38 -6.22
C HIS A 89 14.30 1.36 -5.23
N ALA A 90 15.53 0.93 -5.46
CA ALA A 90 16.21 -0.03 -4.58
C ALA A 90 16.54 0.59 -3.21
N SER A 91 16.72 1.90 -3.15
CA SER A 91 17.00 2.61 -1.91
C SER A 91 15.77 3.39 -1.46
N PRO A 92 15.30 3.18 -0.21
CA PRO A 92 14.16 3.95 0.31
C PRO A 92 14.37 5.46 0.25
N ALA A 93 15.61 5.92 0.41
CA ALA A 93 15.90 7.35 0.35
C ALA A 93 15.60 7.96 -1.02
N LEU A 94 15.68 7.16 -2.09
CA LEU A 94 15.37 7.61 -3.44
C LEU A 94 13.88 7.56 -3.74
N ALA A 95 13.12 6.77 -2.96
CA ALA A 95 11.68 6.63 -3.16
C ALA A 95 10.90 7.82 -2.62
N VAL A 96 11.42 8.49 -1.60
CA VAL A 96 10.73 9.60 -0.96
C VAL A 96 10.89 10.86 -1.79
N PRO A 97 9.78 11.53 -2.16
CA PRO A 97 9.88 12.79 -2.88
C PRO A 97 10.68 13.83 -2.11
N ASN A 98 11.39 14.68 -2.85
CA ASN A 98 12.22 15.69 -2.26
C ASN A 98 11.42 16.62 -1.32
N GLY A 99 11.92 16.79 -0.11
CA GLY A 99 11.27 17.63 0.89
C GLY A 99 10.14 16.98 1.67
N MET A 100 9.88 15.69 1.42
CA MET A 100 8.85 14.97 2.16
C MET A 100 9.46 14.08 3.24
N GLU A 101 8.71 13.91 4.32
CA GLU A 101 9.03 12.97 5.38
C GLU A 101 7.90 11.96 5.49
N LEU A 102 8.27 10.69 5.74
CA LEU A 102 7.30 9.63 5.95
C LEU A 102 7.15 9.35 7.45
N PRO A 103 5.96 8.88 7.88
CA PRO A 103 5.78 8.47 9.27
C PRO A 103 6.75 7.37 9.67
N ALA A 104 7.03 7.26 10.95
CA ALA A 104 7.85 6.18 11.49
C ALA A 104 7.14 4.83 11.31
N GLY A 105 7.91 3.76 11.22
CA GLY A 105 7.36 2.41 11.14
C GLY A 105 6.87 1.97 9.77
N VAL A 106 7.21 2.73 8.72
CA VAL A 106 6.86 2.36 7.36
C VAL A 106 7.78 1.25 6.85
N THR A 107 7.19 0.23 6.26
CA THR A 107 7.92 -0.86 5.61
C THR A 107 8.02 -0.57 4.12
N TYR A 108 9.18 -0.87 3.52
CA TYR A 108 9.40 -0.64 2.10
C TYR A 108 9.46 -1.98 1.34
N LEU A 109 8.78 -2.03 0.19
CA LEU A 109 8.86 -3.15 -0.74
C LEU A 109 9.30 -2.62 -2.10
N VAL A 110 10.25 -3.29 -2.72
CA VAL A 110 10.72 -2.92 -4.06
C VAL A 110 9.88 -3.66 -5.09
N LYS A 111 9.35 -2.95 -6.08
CA LYS A 111 8.47 -3.54 -7.10
C LYS A 111 9.11 -4.70 -7.85
N LEU A 112 10.41 -4.65 -8.07
CA LEU A 112 11.14 -5.71 -8.78
C LEU A 112 11.12 -7.04 -8.02
N ASP A 113 10.94 -7.02 -6.71
CA ASP A 113 10.95 -8.22 -5.88
C ASP A 113 9.60 -8.93 -5.81
N LEU A 114 8.56 -8.34 -6.37
CA LEU A 114 7.22 -8.94 -6.33
C LEU A 114 7.15 -10.29 -7.03
N GLY A 115 8.04 -10.51 -8.00
CA GLY A 115 8.07 -11.79 -8.71
C GLY A 115 8.41 -12.99 -7.83
N SER A 116 9.16 -12.78 -6.74
CA SER A 116 9.49 -13.85 -5.78
C SER A 116 8.45 -13.99 -4.69
N ASN A 117 7.69 -12.94 -4.43
CA ASN A 117 6.67 -12.74 -3.40
C ASN A 117 7.08 -13.15 -1.97
N SER A 118 8.35 -13.40 -1.74
CA SER A 118 8.82 -13.85 -0.43
C SER A 118 8.79 -12.74 0.62
N ASP A 119 9.00 -11.49 0.22
CA ASP A 119 8.99 -10.36 1.15
C ASP A 119 7.58 -9.86 1.44
N LEU A 120 6.61 -10.25 0.64
CA LEU A 120 5.24 -9.76 0.75
C LEU A 120 4.42 -10.59 1.76
N ILE A 121 4.69 -11.85 1.81
CA ILE A 121 4.01 -12.78 2.69
C ILE A 121 4.97 -13.40 3.68
#